data_aaff0c6a8576c11c944eec3751f41611
#
_entry.id   aaff0c6a8576c11c944eec3751f41611
#
_cell.length_a   1.000
_cell.length_b   1.000
_cell.length_c   1.000
_cell.angle_alpha   90.00
_cell.angle_beta   90.00
_cell.angle_gamma   90.00
#
_symmetry.space_group_name_H-M   'P 1'
#
loop_
_entity.id
_entity.type
_entity.pdbx_description
1 polymer ?
#
loop_
_entity_poly.entity_id
_entity_poly.type
_entity_poly.pdbx_seq_one_letter_code
_entity_poly.pdbx_strand_id
1 'polypeptide(L)'
;MRKGSCLAVELVKDLKNHWLQVVLGFMFCGLGIPLCWATTTEKPNIVFILIDDLGWMDLACQGNTLVETPHLDRLADQGMRFTNAYAAAPVCSPTRAAILTGQAPARLRITNHIPDHPRFTPSDAQLASAEMKDRLNLDYVTIAEHLQEGGYRTAFLGKWHLAGRGDAAFYPEHQGFELNIGGCAFGGPPTFFDPYRIPTLENRRAGEYLPDRLAAEAIRFMRSDRQQPFVLFLWNYTVHWPMEAPEALLEKYAERTGPGLNDTRYGAMIEAMDSSIGRVIAEVDALGIAENTLIVFTSDNGGFGGVADNRPLREAKGHLYEGGIRVPLIVRQPGTIEAGSECAEPTISMDFFPTLLETAALLPDPEVPLDGESLWPLLSQEGKLKRDAIYFHYPNYAWHQSNRLGSAIRAGDYKLIERFDDRSLELYNLSEDLSERHNLANSLTEKASEMQQRLAAWRAETNAAMPTVRN
;
A
#
# COMPACT_ATOMS: atom_id res chain seq x y z
N MET A 1 7.61 74.10 -76.33
CA MET A 1 8.85 74.29 -75.45
C MET A 1 8.49 74.08 -74.02
N ARG A 2 9.09 73.14 -73.42
CA ARG A 2 9.33 72.93 -71.94
C ARG A 2 8.19 73.14 -70.94
N LYS A 3 7.66 72.09 -70.46
CA LYS A 3 7.37 71.84 -69.02
C LYS A 3 7.21 70.32 -68.82
N GLY A 4 8.21 69.68 -68.46
CA GLY A 4 8.20 68.23 -68.18
C GLY A 4 9.43 67.82 -67.43
N SER A 5 9.61 68.23 -66.15
CA SER A 5 10.72 67.76 -65.32
C SER A 5 10.53 68.01 -63.79
N CYS A 6 9.32 68.07 -63.29
CA CYS A 6 9.13 68.27 -61.84
C CYS A 6 8.20 67.24 -61.18
N LEU A 7 7.63 66.29 -61.90
CA LEU A 7 6.79 65.22 -61.29
C LEU A 7 7.50 63.91 -61.03
N ALA A 8 8.73 63.69 -61.51
CA ALA A 8 9.45 62.46 -61.33
C ALA A 8 10.28 62.36 -60.04
N VAL A 9 10.50 63.47 -59.33
CA VAL A 9 11.35 63.47 -58.12
C VAL A 9 10.51 63.31 -56.85
N GLU A 10 9.26 63.68 -56.85
CA GLU A 10 8.38 63.47 -55.67
C GLU A 10 7.86 62.03 -55.56
N LEU A 11 7.63 61.34 -56.70
CA LEU A 11 7.18 59.92 -56.68
C LEU A 11 8.26 58.94 -56.16
N VAL A 12 9.52 59.29 -56.29
CA VAL A 12 10.62 58.43 -55.82
C VAL A 12 10.88 58.60 -54.33
N LYS A 13 10.50 59.73 -53.72
CA LYS A 13 10.61 59.91 -52.28
C LYS A 13 9.53 59.17 -51.51
N ASP A 14 8.31 59.08 -52.00
CA ASP A 14 7.24 58.33 -51.34
C ASP A 14 7.41 56.82 -51.42
N LEU A 15 7.97 56.32 -52.53
CA LEU A 15 8.28 54.89 -52.66
C LEU A 15 9.41 54.43 -51.74
N LYS A 16 10.38 55.28 -51.42
CA LYS A 16 11.45 54.91 -50.44
C LYS A 16 10.97 54.90 -49.02
N ASN A 17 10.06 55.76 -48.64
CA ASN A 17 9.50 55.75 -47.27
C ASN A 17 8.50 54.61 -47.02
N HIS A 18 7.77 54.15 -48.03
CA HIS A 18 6.89 52.99 -47.90
C HIS A 18 7.64 51.66 -47.79
N TRP A 19 8.77 51.49 -48.51
CA TRP A 19 9.62 50.31 -48.40
C TRP A 19 10.33 50.22 -47.08
N LEU A 20 10.71 51.30 -46.43
CA LEU A 20 11.32 51.30 -45.12
C LEU A 20 10.38 50.95 -44.00
N GLN A 21 9.09 51.32 -44.09
CA GLN A 21 8.05 50.95 -43.13
C GLN A 21 7.61 49.50 -43.31
N VAL A 22 7.57 48.98 -44.54
CA VAL A 22 7.24 47.54 -44.79
C VAL A 22 8.36 46.60 -44.33
N VAL A 23 9.66 46.99 -44.48
CA VAL A 23 10.79 46.17 -44.00
C VAL A 23 10.94 46.21 -42.48
N LEU A 24 10.62 47.33 -41.81
CA LEU A 24 10.56 47.38 -40.33
C LEU A 24 9.32 46.68 -39.73
N GLY A 25 8.21 46.61 -40.49
CA GLY A 25 7.02 45.86 -40.06
C GLY A 25 7.18 44.35 -40.18
N PHE A 26 7.99 43.85 -41.09
CA PHE A 26 8.29 42.42 -41.26
C PHE A 26 9.44 41.89 -40.36
N MET A 27 10.25 42.78 -39.74
CA MET A 27 11.31 42.36 -38.80
C MET A 27 10.83 42.18 -37.36
N PHE A 28 9.59 42.57 -37.02
CA PHE A 28 9.02 42.36 -35.67
C PHE A 28 7.94 41.28 -35.59
N CYS A 29 7.54 40.68 -36.73
CA CYS A 29 6.55 39.58 -36.75
C CYS A 29 7.15 38.18 -36.97
N GLY A 30 8.44 38.04 -36.85
CA GLY A 30 9.11 36.77 -37.19
C GLY A 30 10.06 36.23 -36.11
N LEU A 31 9.65 36.14 -34.85
CA LEU A 31 10.29 35.29 -33.84
C LEU A 31 9.40 35.17 -32.56
N GLY A 32 8.12 34.96 -32.76
CA GLY A 32 7.33 34.27 -31.78
C GLY A 32 7.53 32.77 -31.95
N ILE A 33 8.74 32.26 -31.65
CA ILE A 33 8.88 30.86 -31.28
C ILE A 33 8.03 30.75 -30.01
N PRO A 34 6.91 30.00 -29.99
CA PRO A 34 6.39 29.58 -28.73
C PRO A 34 7.54 28.78 -28.12
N LEU A 35 8.19 29.32 -27.09
CA LEU A 35 8.84 28.48 -26.11
C LEU A 35 7.70 27.60 -25.58
N CYS A 36 7.47 26.48 -26.26
CA CYS A 36 6.84 25.33 -25.67
C CYS A 36 7.80 24.96 -24.54
N TRP A 37 7.58 25.54 -23.37
CA TRP A 37 8.08 24.98 -22.15
C TRP A 37 7.44 23.59 -22.14
N ALA A 38 8.17 22.59 -22.64
CA ALA A 38 7.93 21.24 -22.22
C ALA A 38 8.06 21.33 -20.69
N THR A 39 6.95 21.46 -19.99
CA THR A 39 6.89 21.12 -18.59
C THR A 39 7.26 19.65 -18.57
N THR A 40 8.55 19.34 -18.39
CA THR A 40 8.95 18.05 -17.86
C THR A 40 8.24 17.98 -16.53
N THR A 41 7.08 17.34 -16.49
CA THR A 41 6.42 17.02 -15.23
C THR A 41 7.46 16.21 -14.47
N GLU A 42 8.02 16.83 -13.41
CA GLU A 42 8.95 16.12 -12.54
C GLU A 42 8.24 14.87 -12.04
N LYS A 43 8.90 13.71 -12.14
CA LYS A 43 8.34 12.45 -11.65
C LYS A 43 7.99 12.61 -10.18
N PRO A 44 6.78 12.24 -9.74
CA PRO A 44 6.38 12.38 -8.35
C PRO A 44 7.24 11.53 -7.42
N ASN A 45 7.53 12.04 -6.23
CA ASN A 45 8.04 11.23 -5.15
C ASN A 45 6.95 10.28 -4.62
N ILE A 46 7.36 9.19 -4.00
CA ILE A 46 6.45 8.20 -3.43
C ILE A 46 6.85 7.93 -1.98
N VAL A 47 5.91 8.05 -1.06
CA VAL A 47 6.05 7.63 0.35
C VAL A 47 5.01 6.57 0.63
N PHE A 48 5.44 5.31 0.73
CA PHE A 48 4.57 4.16 0.99
C PHE A 48 4.71 3.73 2.45
N ILE A 49 3.68 4.00 3.26
CA ILE A 49 3.63 3.70 4.68
C ILE A 49 2.79 2.45 4.89
N LEU A 50 3.40 1.38 5.41
CA LEU A 50 2.73 0.13 5.75
C LEU A 50 2.88 -0.16 7.23
N ILE A 51 1.78 -0.41 7.90
CA ILE A 51 1.73 -0.72 9.32
C ILE A 51 1.51 -2.23 9.50
N ASP A 52 2.13 -2.80 10.50
CA ASP A 52 2.08 -4.22 10.83
C ASP A 52 0.95 -4.46 11.85
N ASP A 53 -0.03 -5.29 11.48
CA ASP A 53 -1.15 -5.68 12.33
C ASP A 53 -2.13 -4.57 12.74
N LEU A 54 -2.23 -3.48 11.98
CA LEU A 54 -3.20 -2.40 12.27
C LEU A 54 -4.58 -2.78 11.72
N GLY A 55 -5.57 -2.86 12.60
CA GLY A 55 -6.95 -3.16 12.24
C GLY A 55 -7.65 -2.02 11.52
N TRP A 56 -8.71 -2.36 10.76
CA TRP A 56 -9.51 -1.38 10.02
C TRP A 56 -10.14 -0.33 10.93
N MET A 57 -10.54 -0.70 12.17
CA MET A 57 -11.15 0.19 13.17
C MET A 57 -10.15 0.91 14.08
N ASP A 58 -8.85 0.78 13.88
CA ASP A 58 -7.83 1.25 14.82
C ASP A 58 -7.45 2.74 14.66
N LEU A 59 -8.14 3.48 13.80
CA LEU A 59 -7.94 4.92 13.59
C LEU A 59 -9.18 5.72 13.99
N ALA A 60 -9.01 6.95 14.49
CA ALA A 60 -10.14 7.81 14.86
C ALA A 60 -10.96 8.20 13.61
N CYS A 61 -10.34 8.45 12.46
CA CYS A 61 -11.05 8.68 11.18
C CYS A 61 -11.86 7.45 10.69
N GLN A 62 -11.64 6.26 11.25
CA GLN A 62 -12.45 5.07 11.01
C GLN A 62 -13.55 4.85 12.06
N GLY A 63 -13.63 5.74 13.04
CA GLY A 63 -14.67 5.75 14.08
C GLY A 63 -14.23 5.24 15.45
N ASN A 64 -12.93 4.94 15.66
CA ASN A 64 -12.43 4.61 16.99
C ASN A 64 -12.39 5.85 17.87
N THR A 65 -13.00 5.78 19.04
CA THR A 65 -13.08 6.89 20.00
C THR A 65 -12.12 6.77 21.18
N LEU A 66 -11.38 5.66 21.28
CA LEU A 66 -10.47 5.35 22.38
C LEU A 66 -9.00 5.62 22.03
N VAL A 67 -8.65 5.65 20.75
CA VAL A 67 -7.30 5.96 20.27
C VAL A 67 -7.22 7.38 19.73
N GLU A 68 -6.04 7.97 19.78
CA GLU A 68 -5.79 9.31 19.24
C GLU A 68 -4.83 9.19 18.04
N THR A 69 -5.35 9.56 16.85
CA THR A 69 -4.59 9.48 15.59
C THR A 69 -4.67 10.79 14.79
N PRO A 70 -4.36 11.97 15.43
CA PRO A 70 -4.62 13.27 14.83
C PRO A 70 -3.84 13.53 13.54
N HIS A 71 -2.70 12.88 13.33
CA HIS A 71 -1.89 13.05 12.12
C HIS A 71 -2.46 12.23 10.95
N LEU A 72 -2.91 11.01 11.21
CA LEU A 72 -3.57 10.16 10.21
C LEU A 72 -4.97 10.64 9.90
N ASP A 73 -5.69 11.18 10.88
CA ASP A 73 -6.98 11.84 10.66
C ASP A 73 -6.82 13.05 9.72
N ARG A 74 -5.78 13.87 9.95
CA ARG A 74 -5.44 14.95 9.02
C ARG A 74 -5.04 14.45 7.64
N LEU A 75 -4.31 13.34 7.55
CA LEU A 75 -3.96 12.73 6.26
C LEU A 75 -5.23 12.32 5.51
N ALA A 76 -6.23 11.76 6.20
CA ALA A 76 -7.53 11.41 5.63
C ALA A 76 -8.31 12.65 5.17
N ASP A 77 -8.32 13.72 5.97
CA ASP A 77 -8.95 15.00 5.61
C ASP A 77 -8.29 15.68 4.40
N GLN A 78 -7.01 15.42 4.15
CA GLN A 78 -6.22 16.00 3.06
C GLN A 78 -6.09 15.09 1.84
N GLY A 79 -6.61 13.87 1.90
CA GLY A 79 -6.51 12.86 0.85
C GLY A 79 -7.84 12.15 0.62
N MET A 80 -7.75 10.95 0.03
CA MET A 80 -8.87 10.04 -0.18
C MET A 80 -8.79 8.88 0.81
N ARG A 81 -9.89 8.59 1.49
CA ARG A 81 -10.05 7.43 2.37
C ARG A 81 -10.82 6.32 1.66
N PHE A 82 -10.26 5.14 1.61
CA PHE A 82 -10.94 3.96 1.06
C PHE A 82 -11.66 3.20 2.17
N THR A 83 -12.96 2.98 1.98
CA THR A 83 -13.78 2.28 2.97
C THR A 83 -13.76 0.76 2.78
N ASN A 84 -13.39 0.28 1.59
CA ASN A 84 -13.35 -1.13 1.20
C ASN A 84 -11.96 -1.55 0.68
N ALA A 85 -10.90 -1.26 1.45
CA ALA A 85 -9.56 -1.70 1.11
C ALA A 85 -9.21 -3.03 1.80
N TYR A 86 -8.48 -3.89 1.08
CA TYR A 86 -8.15 -5.24 1.51
C TYR A 86 -6.65 -5.54 1.41
N ALA A 87 -6.11 -6.15 2.45
CA ALA A 87 -4.84 -6.86 2.38
C ALA A 87 -4.98 -8.11 1.50
N ALA A 88 -3.93 -8.46 0.75
CA ALA A 88 -3.96 -9.62 -0.15
C ALA A 88 -4.09 -10.98 0.59
N ALA A 89 -3.78 -10.99 1.88
CA ALA A 89 -3.89 -12.16 2.75
C ALA A 89 -4.12 -11.73 4.20
N PRO A 90 -4.62 -12.63 5.07
CA PRO A 90 -4.85 -12.31 6.47
C PRO A 90 -3.58 -12.30 7.34
N VAL A 91 -2.39 -12.35 6.74
CA VAL A 91 -1.08 -12.36 7.42
C VAL A 91 -0.02 -11.61 6.61
N CYS A 92 1.09 -11.25 7.28
CA CYS A 92 2.10 -10.28 6.83
C CYS A 92 2.79 -10.63 5.49
N SER A 93 3.57 -11.74 5.44
CA SER A 93 4.48 -12.03 4.31
C SER A 93 3.77 -12.09 2.95
N PRO A 94 2.62 -12.77 2.79
CA PRO A 94 1.93 -12.81 1.50
C PRO A 94 1.50 -11.43 0.99
N THR A 95 0.98 -10.59 1.88
CA THR A 95 0.56 -9.23 1.52
C THR A 95 1.76 -8.37 1.11
N ARG A 96 2.88 -8.47 1.83
CA ARG A 96 4.12 -7.73 1.52
C ARG A 96 4.69 -8.16 0.17
N ALA A 97 4.71 -9.48 -0.12
CA ALA A 97 5.11 -10.01 -1.42
C ALA A 97 4.19 -9.52 -2.54
N ALA A 98 2.87 -9.51 -2.31
CA ALA A 98 1.88 -9.05 -3.28
C ALA A 98 2.02 -7.54 -3.61
N ILE A 99 2.30 -6.69 -2.62
CA ILE A 99 2.59 -5.26 -2.84
C ILE A 99 3.82 -5.07 -3.73
N LEU A 100 4.89 -5.84 -3.47
CA LEU A 100 6.15 -5.70 -4.19
C LEU A 100 6.11 -6.22 -5.62
N THR A 101 5.23 -7.17 -5.94
CA THR A 101 5.23 -7.88 -7.22
C THR A 101 3.97 -7.65 -8.07
N GLY A 102 2.90 -7.09 -7.50
CA GLY A 102 1.60 -6.98 -8.15
C GLY A 102 0.90 -8.33 -8.39
N GLN A 103 1.42 -9.42 -7.80
CA GLN A 103 0.92 -10.78 -7.99
C GLN A 103 0.22 -11.31 -6.75
N ALA A 104 -0.81 -12.13 -6.96
CA ALA A 104 -1.56 -12.75 -5.88
C ALA A 104 -0.69 -13.73 -5.07
N PRO A 105 -0.87 -13.79 -3.73
CA PRO A 105 -0.18 -14.75 -2.88
C PRO A 105 -0.27 -16.21 -3.37
N ALA A 106 -1.42 -16.58 -3.97
CA ALA A 106 -1.65 -17.89 -4.58
C ALA A 106 -0.67 -18.17 -5.74
N ARG A 107 -0.45 -17.18 -6.64
CA ARG A 107 0.48 -17.28 -7.77
C ARG A 107 1.93 -17.32 -7.30
N LEU A 108 2.27 -16.47 -6.33
CA LEU A 108 3.60 -16.42 -5.72
C LEU A 108 3.94 -17.68 -4.93
N ARG A 109 2.92 -18.42 -4.45
CA ARG A 109 3.06 -19.51 -3.47
C ARG A 109 3.74 -19.05 -2.18
N ILE A 110 3.47 -17.81 -1.77
CA ILE A 110 3.77 -17.27 -0.46
C ILE A 110 2.40 -17.02 0.19
N THR A 111 1.88 -18.02 0.88
CA THR A 111 0.48 -18.04 1.35
C THR A 111 0.34 -17.97 2.87
N ASN A 112 1.46 -17.99 3.60
CA ASN A 112 1.51 -17.80 5.05
C ASN A 112 2.69 -16.91 5.44
N HIS A 113 2.79 -16.52 6.71
CA HIS A 113 3.97 -15.82 7.22
C HIS A 113 5.23 -16.69 7.12
N ILE A 114 6.38 -16.06 6.92
CA ILE A 114 7.67 -16.71 6.77
C ILE A 114 8.43 -16.69 8.14
N PRO A 115 8.87 -17.83 8.63
CA PRO A 115 8.66 -19.19 8.11
C PRO A 115 7.27 -19.74 8.49
N ASP A 116 6.73 -20.61 7.64
CA ASP A 116 5.60 -21.44 8.04
C ASP A 116 6.06 -22.47 9.09
N HIS A 117 5.27 -22.62 10.15
CA HIS A 117 5.66 -23.49 11.26
C HIS A 117 4.75 -24.73 11.32
N PRO A 118 5.28 -25.95 11.11
CA PRO A 118 4.51 -27.20 11.24
C PRO A 118 3.78 -27.34 12.60
N ARG A 119 4.30 -26.70 13.67
CA ARG A 119 3.67 -26.68 15.00
C ARG A 119 2.29 -26.01 15.05
N PHE A 120 1.93 -25.22 14.02
CA PHE A 120 0.61 -24.60 13.93
C PHE A 120 -0.44 -25.54 13.37
N THR A 121 -0.05 -26.64 12.73
CA THR A 121 -1.00 -27.66 12.28
C THR A 121 -1.60 -28.37 13.50
N PRO A 122 -2.92 -28.31 13.73
CA PRO A 122 -3.58 -29.02 14.81
C PRO A 122 -3.28 -30.54 14.74
N SER A 123 -3.15 -31.19 15.89
CA SER A 123 -2.81 -32.61 15.96
C SER A 123 -3.87 -33.50 15.31
N ASP A 124 -5.15 -33.08 15.36
CA ASP A 124 -6.33 -33.71 14.81
C ASP A 124 -6.72 -33.20 13.41
N ALA A 125 -5.91 -32.32 12.81
CA ALA A 125 -6.17 -31.76 11.49
C ALA A 125 -6.23 -32.86 10.44
N GLN A 126 -7.29 -32.85 9.62
CA GLN A 126 -7.50 -33.78 8.51
C GLN A 126 -6.65 -33.41 7.27
N LEU A 127 -6.26 -32.15 7.17
CA LEU A 127 -5.44 -31.63 6.08
C LEU A 127 -4.06 -31.21 6.55
N ALA A 128 -3.07 -31.37 5.68
CA ALA A 128 -1.78 -30.71 5.78
C ALA A 128 -1.85 -29.35 5.08
N SER A 129 -1.16 -28.34 5.59
CA SER A 129 -0.98 -27.04 4.91
C SER A 129 -0.48 -27.24 3.49
N ALA A 130 -0.88 -26.36 2.59
CA ALA A 130 -0.30 -26.32 1.26
C ALA A 130 1.21 -25.99 1.31
N GLU A 131 1.95 -26.53 0.36
CA GLU A 131 3.36 -26.18 0.19
C GLU A 131 3.49 -24.71 -0.22
N MET A 132 4.40 -23.98 0.43
CA MET A 132 4.69 -22.58 0.12
C MET A 132 6.20 -22.33 0.04
N LYS A 133 6.55 -21.22 -0.61
CA LYS A 133 7.93 -20.70 -0.62
C LYS A 133 8.24 -20.00 0.70
N ASP A 134 9.48 -20.13 1.14
CA ASP A 134 10.01 -19.57 2.40
C ASP A 134 10.68 -18.20 2.23
N ARG A 135 10.59 -17.62 1.02
CA ARG A 135 11.17 -16.31 0.67
C ARG A 135 10.58 -15.74 -0.62
N LEU A 136 10.75 -14.44 -0.84
CA LEU A 136 10.58 -13.83 -2.15
C LEU A 136 11.88 -14.04 -2.95
N ASN A 137 11.83 -14.87 -3.99
CA ASN A 137 12.98 -15.16 -4.81
C ASN A 137 13.40 -13.94 -5.66
N LEU A 138 14.69 -13.86 -6.03
CA LEU A 138 15.25 -12.77 -6.82
C LEU A 138 14.85 -12.79 -8.31
N ASP A 139 14.19 -13.83 -8.76
CA ASP A 139 13.61 -13.94 -10.11
C ASP A 139 12.27 -13.18 -10.26
N TYR A 140 11.70 -12.72 -9.15
CA TYR A 140 10.57 -11.78 -9.17
C TYR A 140 11.08 -10.36 -9.23
N VAL A 141 10.78 -9.66 -10.32
CA VAL A 141 11.09 -8.22 -10.44
C VAL A 141 10.12 -7.43 -9.56
N THR A 142 10.66 -6.72 -8.60
CA THR A 142 9.88 -5.93 -7.64
C THR A 142 9.57 -4.53 -8.18
N ILE A 143 8.58 -3.87 -7.57
CA ILE A 143 8.28 -2.46 -7.87
C ILE A 143 9.49 -1.55 -7.58
N ALA A 144 10.33 -1.89 -6.60
CA ALA A 144 11.53 -1.10 -6.29
C ALA A 144 12.57 -1.19 -7.40
N GLU A 145 12.77 -2.37 -8.02
CA GLU A 145 13.64 -2.55 -9.17
C GLU A 145 13.15 -1.75 -10.38
N HIS A 146 11.86 -1.80 -10.70
CA HIS A 146 11.28 -0.98 -11.77
C HIS A 146 11.45 0.52 -11.52
N LEU A 147 11.24 0.99 -10.27
CA LEU A 147 11.41 2.39 -9.93
C LEU A 147 12.88 2.81 -9.96
N GLN A 148 13.80 1.95 -9.52
CA GLN A 148 15.23 2.20 -9.61
C GLN A 148 15.70 2.32 -11.08
N GLU A 149 15.27 1.40 -11.94
CA GLU A 149 15.52 1.49 -13.39
C GLU A 149 14.88 2.75 -14.00
N GLY A 150 13.73 3.17 -13.46
CA GLY A 150 13.06 4.42 -13.78
C GLY A 150 13.76 5.69 -13.28
N GLY A 151 14.93 5.57 -12.61
CA GLY A 151 15.73 6.69 -12.13
C GLY A 151 15.31 7.23 -10.76
N TYR A 152 14.56 6.46 -9.99
CA TYR A 152 14.25 6.79 -8.59
C TYR A 152 15.36 6.35 -7.65
N ARG A 153 15.60 7.13 -6.62
CA ARG A 153 16.30 6.68 -5.41
C ARG A 153 15.33 5.84 -4.58
N THR A 154 15.80 4.71 -4.09
CA THR A 154 14.92 3.74 -3.42
C THR A 154 15.37 3.48 -1.99
N ALA A 155 14.45 3.56 -1.02
CA ALA A 155 14.74 3.27 0.38
C ALA A 155 13.69 2.36 1.01
N PHE A 156 14.15 1.39 1.77
CA PHE A 156 13.35 0.50 2.59
C PHE A 156 13.68 0.69 4.07
N LEU A 157 12.68 1.04 4.88
CA LEU A 157 12.82 1.25 6.31
C LEU A 157 11.80 0.41 7.08
N GLY A 158 12.28 -0.52 7.92
CA GLY A 158 11.45 -1.30 8.82
C GLY A 158 11.31 -2.77 8.44
N LYS A 159 10.12 -3.36 8.58
CA LYS A 159 9.87 -4.80 8.49
C LYS A 159 9.82 -5.30 7.04
N TRP A 160 10.78 -6.17 6.69
CA TRP A 160 10.77 -6.89 5.40
C TRP A 160 9.94 -8.17 5.45
N HIS A 161 10.40 -9.16 6.24
CA HIS A 161 9.71 -10.44 6.47
C HIS A 161 9.46 -11.30 5.21
N LEU A 162 10.32 -11.18 4.20
CA LEU A 162 10.25 -11.91 2.91
C LEU A 162 11.51 -12.73 2.64
N ALA A 163 12.25 -13.11 3.70
CA ALA A 163 13.43 -13.95 3.64
C ALA A 163 13.44 -14.96 4.80
N GLY A 164 14.07 -16.09 4.60
CA GLY A 164 14.34 -17.04 5.66
C GLY A 164 15.36 -16.48 6.68
N ARG A 165 15.37 -17.02 7.89
CA ARG A 165 16.36 -16.61 8.91
C ARG A 165 17.77 -16.92 8.45
N GLY A 166 18.65 -15.92 8.43
CA GLY A 166 20.03 -16.03 7.98
C GLY A 166 20.24 -15.83 6.47
N ASP A 167 19.19 -15.63 5.71
CA ASP A 167 19.21 -15.49 4.25
C ASP A 167 19.33 -14.01 3.83
N ALA A 168 20.39 -13.34 4.21
CA ALA A 168 20.60 -11.93 3.88
C ALA A 168 20.65 -11.63 2.37
N ALA A 169 20.92 -12.63 1.53
CA ALA A 169 20.91 -12.50 0.07
C ALA A 169 19.52 -12.17 -0.52
N PHE A 170 18.44 -12.26 0.30
CA PHE A 170 17.07 -11.95 -0.10
C PHE A 170 16.50 -10.73 0.65
N TYR A 171 17.37 -9.89 1.24
CA TYR A 171 16.97 -8.66 1.91
C TYR A 171 16.73 -7.53 0.90
N PRO A 172 16.14 -6.41 1.31
CA PRO A 172 15.75 -5.31 0.42
C PRO A 172 16.84 -4.84 -0.54
N GLU A 173 18.11 -4.80 -0.11
CA GLU A 173 19.24 -4.37 -0.93
C GLU A 173 19.51 -5.25 -2.16
N HIS A 174 18.93 -6.44 -2.20
CA HIS A 174 18.99 -7.38 -3.33
C HIS A 174 17.68 -7.42 -4.13
N GLN A 175 16.72 -6.54 -3.79
CA GLN A 175 15.38 -6.46 -4.36
C GLN A 175 15.04 -5.02 -4.81
N GLY A 176 16.06 -4.25 -5.26
CA GLY A 176 15.90 -2.93 -5.84
C GLY A 176 15.92 -1.74 -4.85
N PHE A 177 16.27 -1.96 -3.57
CA PHE A 177 16.42 -0.86 -2.61
C PHE A 177 17.89 -0.50 -2.40
N GLU A 178 18.26 0.76 -2.68
CA GLU A 178 19.60 1.30 -2.45
C GLU A 178 19.94 1.45 -0.96
N LEU A 179 18.92 1.71 -0.15
CA LEU A 179 19.03 1.88 1.29
C LEU A 179 18.10 0.89 2.00
N ASN A 180 18.67 0.07 2.89
CA ASN A 180 17.92 -0.81 3.79
C ASN A 180 18.25 -0.45 5.25
N ILE A 181 17.21 -0.09 6.04
CA ILE A 181 17.33 0.19 7.47
C ILE A 181 16.27 -0.62 8.22
N GLY A 182 16.68 -1.66 8.91
CA GLY A 182 15.79 -2.52 9.70
C GLY A 182 15.13 -3.65 8.92
N GLY A 183 15.25 -3.69 7.57
CA GLY A 183 14.67 -4.75 6.75
C GLY A 183 15.45 -6.06 6.86
N CYS A 184 14.85 -7.10 7.44
CA CYS A 184 15.45 -8.42 7.61
C CYS A 184 14.37 -9.52 7.67
N ALA A 185 14.77 -10.75 7.99
CA ALA A 185 13.88 -11.90 8.09
C ALA A 185 12.87 -11.85 9.28
N PHE A 186 12.95 -10.87 10.16
CA PHE A 186 12.13 -10.84 11.36
C PHE A 186 10.67 -10.50 11.06
N GLY A 187 9.76 -11.31 11.60
CA GLY A 187 8.32 -11.09 11.54
C GLY A 187 7.80 -10.06 12.57
N GLY A 188 8.62 -9.71 13.57
CA GLY A 188 8.39 -8.68 14.57
C GLY A 188 9.73 -8.32 15.21
N PRO A 189 9.89 -7.14 15.82
CA PRO A 189 11.14 -6.75 16.42
C PRO A 189 11.35 -7.52 17.74
N PRO A 190 12.62 -7.81 18.14
CA PRO A 190 12.88 -8.37 19.47
C PRO A 190 12.45 -7.44 20.61
N THR A 191 12.50 -6.13 20.38
CA THR A 191 12.03 -5.05 21.25
C THR A 191 11.85 -3.78 20.41
N PHE A 192 10.97 -2.88 20.86
CA PHE A 192 10.80 -1.55 20.24
C PHE A 192 11.77 -0.49 20.78
N PHE A 193 12.67 -0.84 21.71
CA PHE A 193 13.61 0.11 22.28
C PHE A 193 15.06 -0.27 21.98
N ASP A 194 15.90 0.74 21.67
CA ASP A 194 17.35 0.56 21.55
C ASP A 194 17.97 0.06 22.90
N PRO A 195 18.68 -1.09 22.78
CA PRO A 195 19.22 -1.83 21.63
C PRO A 195 18.20 -2.74 20.96
N TYR A 196 17.85 -2.42 19.71
CA TYR A 196 16.76 -3.06 18.94
C TYR A 196 17.03 -4.54 18.63
N ARG A 197 18.28 -4.96 18.54
CA ARG A 197 18.71 -6.32 18.15
C ARG A 197 18.21 -6.75 16.77
N ILE A 198 17.97 -5.79 15.87
CA ILE A 198 17.65 -6.00 14.47
C ILE A 198 18.95 -5.97 13.68
N PRO A 199 19.31 -7.03 12.89
CA PRO A 199 20.65 -7.16 12.28
C PRO A 199 21.01 -6.02 11.33
N THR A 200 20.03 -5.42 10.67
CA THR A 200 20.16 -4.36 9.66
C THR A 200 19.89 -2.96 10.22
N LEU A 201 19.86 -2.81 11.54
CA LEU A 201 19.64 -1.54 12.23
C LEU A 201 20.68 -1.33 13.34
N GLU A 202 21.57 -0.38 13.13
CA GLU A 202 22.54 0.01 14.15
C GLU A 202 21.87 0.70 15.34
N ASN A 203 22.32 0.36 16.55
CA ASN A 203 21.92 1.04 17.75
C ASN A 203 22.47 2.48 17.73
N ARG A 204 21.71 3.44 18.25
CA ARG A 204 22.09 4.85 18.25
C ARG A 204 22.03 5.49 19.63
N ARG A 205 20.94 5.30 20.35
CA ARG A 205 20.68 5.91 21.65
C ARG A 205 19.81 4.99 22.49
N ALA A 206 20.39 4.49 23.61
CA ALA A 206 19.69 3.61 24.51
C ALA A 206 18.30 4.16 24.89
N GLY A 207 17.28 3.32 24.78
CA GLY A 207 15.88 3.66 25.02
C GLY A 207 15.20 4.46 23.92
N GLU A 208 15.84 4.69 22.76
CA GLU A 208 15.16 5.29 21.61
C GLU A 208 14.09 4.33 21.07
N TYR A 209 12.89 4.87 20.83
CA TYR A 209 11.75 4.08 20.34
C TYR A 209 11.88 3.83 18.83
N LEU A 210 11.63 2.59 18.38
CA LEU A 210 11.87 2.15 16.99
C LEU A 210 11.09 2.97 15.94
N PRO A 211 9.79 3.26 16.10
CA PRO A 211 9.07 4.14 15.17
C PRO A 211 9.71 5.52 15.02
N ASP A 212 10.18 6.11 16.13
CA ASP A 212 10.85 7.40 16.12
C ASP A 212 12.19 7.36 15.38
N ARG A 213 12.92 6.25 15.54
CA ARG A 213 14.16 6.02 14.81
C ARG A 213 13.89 5.87 13.32
N LEU A 214 12.92 5.08 12.91
CA LEU A 214 12.59 4.89 11.49
C LEU A 214 12.10 6.20 10.86
N ALA A 215 11.26 6.97 11.55
CA ALA A 215 10.85 8.30 11.09
C ALA A 215 12.02 9.27 10.91
N ALA A 216 12.99 9.26 11.84
CA ALA A 216 14.20 10.08 11.71
C ALA A 216 15.05 9.68 10.50
N GLU A 217 15.17 8.39 10.21
CA GLU A 217 15.89 7.90 9.02
C GLU A 217 15.14 8.25 7.73
N ALA A 218 13.81 8.14 7.72
CA ALA A 218 12.96 8.56 6.60
C ALA A 218 13.18 10.06 6.28
N ILE A 219 13.14 10.91 7.29
CA ILE A 219 13.40 12.35 7.16
C ILE A 219 14.81 12.60 6.63
N ARG A 220 15.82 11.89 7.14
CA ARG A 220 17.21 12.02 6.67
C ARG A 220 17.33 11.63 5.19
N PHE A 221 16.67 10.56 4.77
CA PHE A 221 16.65 10.12 3.36
C PHE A 221 15.98 11.16 2.46
N MET A 222 14.82 11.68 2.83
CA MET A 222 14.12 12.72 2.05
C MET A 222 14.93 14.02 1.90
N ARG A 223 15.72 14.38 2.91
CA ARG A 223 16.60 15.58 2.89
C ARG A 223 17.85 15.38 2.04
N SER A 224 18.32 14.15 1.88
CA SER A 224 19.52 13.87 1.08
C SER A 224 19.17 13.86 -0.40
N ASP A 225 20.07 14.34 -1.25
CA ASP A 225 19.96 14.47 -2.69
C ASP A 225 18.52 14.70 -3.24
N ARG A 226 18.19 15.96 -3.49
CA ARG A 226 16.86 16.40 -3.94
C ARG A 226 16.75 16.55 -5.46
N GLN A 227 17.75 16.12 -6.22
CA GLN A 227 17.76 16.25 -7.68
C GLN A 227 17.06 15.09 -8.38
N GLN A 228 16.88 13.97 -7.69
CA GLN A 228 16.21 12.78 -8.22
C GLN A 228 14.90 12.52 -7.45
N PRO A 229 13.87 12.03 -8.12
CA PRO A 229 12.68 11.54 -7.43
C PRO A 229 13.06 10.36 -6.54
N PHE A 230 12.30 10.17 -5.47
CA PHE A 230 12.55 9.05 -4.55
C PHE A 230 11.29 8.22 -4.31
N VAL A 231 11.50 6.97 -3.99
CA VAL A 231 10.50 6.10 -3.36
C VAL A 231 11.01 5.68 -1.98
N LEU A 232 10.20 5.92 -0.98
CA LEU A 232 10.43 5.57 0.41
C LEU A 232 9.38 4.58 0.86
N PHE A 233 9.78 3.33 1.13
CA PHE A 233 8.95 2.33 1.79
C PHE A 233 9.23 2.39 3.29
N LEU A 234 8.32 3.02 4.04
CA LEU A 234 8.32 3.06 5.50
C LEU A 234 7.37 1.99 6.03
N TRP A 235 7.87 0.76 6.15
CA TRP A 235 7.11 -0.41 6.57
C TRP A 235 7.35 -0.67 8.06
N ASN A 236 6.58 0.00 8.90
CA ASN A 236 6.75 -0.04 10.34
C ASN A 236 6.57 -1.45 10.91
N TYR A 237 7.27 -1.73 12.02
CA TYR A 237 7.02 -2.90 12.87
C TYR A 237 5.85 -2.70 13.84
N THR A 238 5.42 -1.45 14.10
CA THR A 238 4.21 -1.15 14.89
C THR A 238 2.97 -1.54 14.07
N VAL A 239 1.97 -2.07 14.68
CA VAL A 239 1.67 -2.24 16.11
C VAL A 239 1.78 -3.73 16.53
N HIS A 240 2.70 -4.47 15.92
CA HIS A 240 2.96 -5.88 16.17
C HIS A 240 3.57 -6.12 17.58
N TRP A 241 3.50 -7.35 18.07
CA TRP A 241 4.22 -7.77 19.29
C TRP A 241 5.73 -7.52 19.19
N PRO A 242 6.41 -7.19 20.36
CA PRO A 242 5.88 -7.08 21.73
C PRO A 242 5.05 -5.81 21.95
N MET A 243 4.14 -5.82 22.94
CA MET A 243 3.32 -4.66 23.30
C MET A 243 4.16 -3.69 24.15
N GLU A 244 4.95 -2.85 23.49
CA GLU A 244 5.85 -1.87 24.10
C GLU A 244 5.60 -0.48 23.52
N ALA A 245 5.43 0.52 24.38
CA ALA A 245 5.27 1.92 24.01
C ALA A 245 6.01 2.83 25.02
N PRO A 246 6.25 4.12 24.68
CA PRO A 246 6.80 5.08 25.62
C PRO A 246 5.95 5.18 26.89
N GLU A 247 6.60 5.24 28.07
CA GLU A 247 5.96 5.20 29.38
C GLU A 247 4.84 6.22 29.54
N ALA A 248 5.07 7.46 29.09
CA ALA A 248 4.05 8.52 29.16
C ALA A 248 2.75 8.15 28.39
N LEU A 249 2.86 7.39 27.28
CA LEU A 249 1.68 6.91 26.55
C LEU A 249 1.04 5.71 27.26
N LEU A 250 1.84 4.80 27.83
CA LEU A 250 1.30 3.72 28.64
C LEU A 250 0.48 4.27 29.82
N GLU A 251 0.98 5.27 30.52
CA GLU A 251 0.26 5.97 31.59
C GLU A 251 -1.02 6.66 31.07
N LYS A 252 -0.93 7.37 29.93
CA LYS A 252 -2.09 8.03 29.30
C LYS A 252 -3.22 7.07 28.95
N TYR A 253 -2.87 5.86 28.50
CA TYR A 253 -3.85 4.86 28.06
C TYR A 253 -4.28 3.88 29.15
N ALA A 254 -3.66 3.87 30.32
CA ALA A 254 -3.80 2.85 31.36
C ALA A 254 -5.27 2.52 31.74
N GLU A 255 -6.14 3.52 31.70
CA GLU A 255 -7.55 3.36 32.07
C GLU A 255 -8.52 3.45 30.87
N ARG A 256 -8.01 3.53 29.64
CA ARG A 256 -8.86 3.58 28.43
C ARG A 256 -9.32 2.19 28.07
N THR A 257 -10.54 1.84 28.45
CA THR A 257 -11.15 0.54 28.15
C THR A 257 -12.52 0.72 27.53
N GLY A 258 -12.88 -0.17 26.61
CA GLY A 258 -14.19 -0.15 25.97
C GLY A 258 -14.18 -0.73 24.56
N PRO A 259 -15.34 -0.68 23.87
CA PRO A 259 -15.39 -1.08 22.46
C PRO A 259 -14.42 -0.25 21.61
N GLY A 260 -13.55 -0.92 20.87
CA GLY A 260 -12.52 -0.31 20.02
C GLY A 260 -11.09 -0.44 20.58
N LEU A 261 -10.90 -0.97 21.81
CA LEU A 261 -9.58 -1.18 22.40
C LEU A 261 -9.61 -2.31 23.44
N ASN A 262 -8.98 -3.45 23.13
CA ASN A 262 -8.89 -4.58 24.05
C ASN A 262 -7.64 -4.55 24.95
N ASP A 263 -6.55 -3.94 24.48
CA ASP A 263 -5.29 -3.80 25.22
C ASP A 263 -4.85 -2.33 25.22
N THR A 264 -4.73 -1.72 26.39
CA THR A 264 -4.35 -0.31 26.53
C THR A 264 -2.96 0.01 25.98
N ARG A 265 -2.03 -0.97 26.03
CA ARG A 265 -0.67 -0.84 25.45
C ARG A 265 -0.74 -0.72 23.93
N TYR A 266 -1.67 -1.45 23.30
CA TYR A 266 -1.92 -1.37 21.86
C TYR A 266 -2.36 0.05 21.46
N GLY A 267 -3.28 0.67 22.24
CA GLY A 267 -3.68 2.06 22.03
C GLY A 267 -2.51 3.05 22.15
N ALA A 268 -1.64 2.84 23.13
CA ALA A 268 -0.41 3.64 23.29
C ALA A 268 0.55 3.48 22.11
N MET A 269 0.69 2.27 21.57
CA MET A 269 1.50 2.01 20.36
C MET A 269 0.92 2.67 19.11
N ILE A 270 -0.42 2.71 18.96
CA ILE A 270 -1.09 3.38 17.85
C ILE A 270 -0.80 4.89 17.89
N GLU A 271 -0.94 5.55 19.03
CA GLU A 271 -0.63 6.98 19.13
C GLU A 271 0.85 7.28 18.90
N ALA A 272 1.76 6.44 19.41
CA ALA A 272 3.19 6.59 19.14
C ALA A 272 3.52 6.44 17.66
N MET A 273 2.87 5.50 16.98
CA MET A 273 2.97 5.29 15.54
C MET A 273 2.43 6.50 14.77
N ASP A 274 1.24 6.98 15.09
CA ASP A 274 0.65 8.18 14.49
C ASP A 274 1.59 9.40 14.61
N SER A 275 2.16 9.63 15.79
CA SER A 275 3.09 10.72 16.04
C SER A 275 4.36 10.60 15.19
N SER A 276 4.92 9.41 15.05
CA SER A 276 6.12 9.17 14.26
C SER A 276 5.86 9.38 12.75
N ILE A 277 4.72 8.91 12.24
CA ILE A 277 4.29 9.10 10.84
C ILE A 277 3.97 10.56 10.58
N GLY A 278 3.32 11.23 11.54
CA GLY A 278 3.02 12.67 11.46
C GLY A 278 4.26 13.52 11.19
N ARG A 279 5.40 13.16 11.79
CA ARG A 279 6.69 13.86 11.52
C ARG A 279 7.18 13.64 10.09
N VAL A 280 7.00 12.45 9.54
CA VAL A 280 7.38 12.13 8.14
C VAL A 280 6.51 12.92 7.16
N ILE A 281 5.19 12.97 7.39
CA ILE A 281 4.24 13.73 6.57
C ILE A 281 4.56 15.23 6.66
N ALA A 282 4.79 15.75 7.87
CA ALA A 282 5.15 17.15 8.07
C ALA A 282 6.46 17.53 7.38
N GLU A 283 7.40 16.59 7.26
CA GLU A 283 8.65 16.84 6.51
C GLU A 283 8.41 16.98 5.00
N VAL A 284 7.49 16.20 4.41
CA VAL A 284 7.09 16.35 2.99
C VAL A 284 6.55 17.77 2.76
N ASP A 285 5.70 18.27 3.67
CA ASP A 285 5.15 19.63 3.61
C ASP A 285 6.26 20.69 3.82
N ALA A 286 7.16 20.51 4.79
CA ALA A 286 8.25 21.44 5.09
C ALA A 286 9.30 21.54 3.97
N LEU A 287 9.51 20.45 3.23
CA LEU A 287 10.37 20.43 2.04
C LEU A 287 9.75 21.12 0.82
N GLY A 288 8.45 21.44 0.86
CA GLY A 288 7.72 22.04 -0.23
C GLY A 288 7.49 21.10 -1.42
N ILE A 289 7.44 19.77 -1.17
CA ILE A 289 7.28 18.76 -2.21
C ILE A 289 5.90 18.04 -2.16
N ALA A 290 4.98 18.53 -1.35
CA ALA A 290 3.70 17.86 -1.10
C ALA A 290 2.87 17.62 -2.38
N GLU A 291 2.78 18.59 -3.29
CA GLU A 291 2.04 18.48 -4.56
C GLU A 291 2.67 17.44 -5.51
N ASN A 292 3.99 17.24 -5.41
CA ASN A 292 4.74 16.26 -6.19
C ASN A 292 5.11 15.02 -5.38
N THR A 293 4.29 14.62 -4.41
CA THR A 293 4.52 13.42 -3.60
C THR A 293 3.22 12.66 -3.38
N LEU A 294 3.20 11.40 -3.87
CA LEU A 294 2.14 10.45 -3.53
C LEU A 294 2.44 9.83 -2.18
N ILE A 295 1.54 10.01 -1.21
CA ILE A 295 1.59 9.34 0.09
C ILE A 295 0.52 8.26 0.12
N VAL A 296 0.92 7.02 0.40
CA VAL A 296 0.03 5.87 0.62
C VAL A 296 0.22 5.40 2.06
N PHE A 297 -0.88 5.25 2.80
CA PHE A 297 -0.92 4.70 4.15
C PHE A 297 -1.87 3.51 4.20
N THR A 298 -1.40 2.34 4.65
CA THR A 298 -2.24 1.12 4.78
C THR A 298 -1.64 0.14 5.81
N SER A 299 -2.31 -1.01 6.00
CA SER A 299 -1.85 -2.14 6.84
C SER A 299 -1.64 -3.40 6.01
N ASP A 300 -0.81 -4.32 6.51
CA ASP A 300 -0.50 -5.58 5.82
C ASP A 300 -1.51 -6.71 6.10
N ASN A 301 -2.30 -6.61 7.15
CA ASN A 301 -3.43 -7.48 7.48
C ASN A 301 -4.31 -6.81 8.55
N GLY A 302 -5.44 -7.42 8.86
CA GLY A 302 -6.29 -6.95 9.95
C GLY A 302 -5.64 -7.03 11.33
N GLY A 303 -6.21 -6.35 12.30
CA GLY A 303 -5.69 -6.25 13.67
C GLY A 303 -5.53 -7.61 14.34
N PHE A 304 -4.47 -7.75 15.18
CA PHE A 304 -4.19 -8.98 15.90
C PHE A 304 -5.23 -9.23 17.00
N GLY A 305 -5.90 -10.39 16.92
CA GLY A 305 -6.91 -10.78 17.90
C GLY A 305 -6.35 -10.84 19.33
N GLY A 306 -7.13 -10.33 20.31
CA GLY A 306 -6.75 -10.25 21.70
C GLY A 306 -6.19 -8.90 22.13
N VAL A 307 -5.62 -8.10 21.22
CA VAL A 307 -5.18 -6.71 21.50
C VAL A 307 -6.01 -5.68 20.73
N ALA A 308 -6.25 -5.92 19.43
CA ALA A 308 -7.14 -5.12 18.60
C ALA A 308 -8.60 -5.52 18.83
N ASP A 309 -9.51 -4.55 18.75
CA ASP A 309 -10.94 -4.77 18.66
C ASP A 309 -11.41 -4.48 17.23
N ASN A 310 -11.50 -5.53 16.42
CA ASN A 310 -11.87 -5.39 15.02
C ASN A 310 -13.38 -5.17 14.78
N ARG A 311 -14.22 -5.14 15.83
CA ARG A 311 -15.68 -4.94 15.67
C ARG A 311 -16.00 -3.63 14.95
N PRO A 312 -17.01 -3.59 14.06
CA PRO A 312 -18.03 -4.61 13.80
C PRO A 312 -17.58 -5.78 12.94
N LEU A 313 -16.34 -5.77 12.42
CA LEU A 313 -15.81 -6.81 11.55
C LEU A 313 -15.63 -8.12 12.31
N ARG A 314 -15.87 -9.25 11.63
CA ARG A 314 -15.72 -10.57 12.21
C ARG A 314 -14.26 -11.00 12.25
N GLU A 315 -13.84 -11.62 13.34
CA GLU A 315 -12.52 -12.20 13.55
C GLU A 315 -11.35 -11.17 13.46
N ALA A 316 -10.16 -11.64 13.09
CA ALA A 316 -8.92 -10.88 13.20
C ALA A 316 -7.85 -11.46 12.25
N LYS A 317 -6.61 -10.98 12.35
CA LYS A 317 -5.43 -11.53 11.69
C LYS A 317 -5.44 -13.05 11.69
N GLY A 318 -5.14 -13.67 10.55
CA GLY A 318 -5.17 -15.13 10.35
C GLY A 318 -6.52 -15.68 9.92
N HIS A 319 -7.52 -14.86 9.64
CA HIS A 319 -8.84 -15.27 9.17
C HIS A 319 -9.22 -14.61 7.85
N LEU A 320 -9.97 -15.32 7.00
CA LEU A 320 -10.53 -14.78 5.75
C LEU A 320 -11.80 -13.94 5.95
N TYR A 321 -12.25 -13.74 7.18
CA TYR A 321 -13.33 -12.82 7.51
C TYR A 321 -12.83 -11.36 7.42
N GLU A 322 -13.78 -10.42 7.35
CA GLU A 322 -13.47 -8.99 7.18
C GLU A 322 -12.42 -8.49 8.18
N GLY A 323 -12.50 -8.89 9.46
CA GLY A 323 -11.56 -8.47 10.49
C GLY A 323 -10.11 -8.94 10.27
N GLY A 324 -9.89 -9.95 9.43
CA GLY A 324 -8.54 -10.42 9.10
C GLY A 324 -7.93 -9.82 7.83
N ILE A 325 -8.78 -9.34 6.90
CA ILE A 325 -8.31 -8.91 5.57
C ILE A 325 -8.68 -7.46 5.23
N ARG A 326 -9.70 -6.85 5.84
CA ARG A 326 -10.04 -5.46 5.60
C ARG A 326 -9.13 -4.55 6.41
N VAL A 327 -8.54 -3.55 5.75
CA VAL A 327 -7.51 -2.67 6.31
C VAL A 327 -7.80 -1.20 6.02
N PRO A 328 -7.26 -0.26 6.82
CA PRO A 328 -7.32 1.15 6.47
C PRO A 328 -6.48 1.41 5.22
N LEU A 329 -6.96 2.32 4.36
CA LEU A 329 -6.19 2.86 3.23
C LEU A 329 -6.51 4.34 3.09
N ILE A 330 -5.47 5.16 3.10
CA ILE A 330 -5.53 6.60 2.86
C ILE A 330 -4.47 6.95 1.82
N VAL A 331 -4.86 7.71 0.79
CA VAL A 331 -3.94 8.16 -0.27
C VAL A 331 -4.02 9.66 -0.42
N ARG A 332 -2.87 10.34 -0.42
CA ARG A 332 -2.80 11.80 -0.54
C ARG A 332 -1.81 12.20 -1.64
N GLN A 333 -2.25 13.07 -2.53
CA GLN A 333 -1.41 13.88 -3.41
C GLN A 333 -2.16 15.18 -3.71
N PRO A 334 -1.83 16.31 -3.04
CA PRO A 334 -2.52 17.58 -3.24
C PRO A 334 -2.48 18.02 -4.70
N GLY A 335 -3.59 18.61 -5.18
CA GLY A 335 -3.71 19.03 -6.58
C GLY A 335 -4.09 17.91 -7.55
N THR A 336 -3.97 16.63 -7.16
CA THR A 336 -4.36 15.47 -7.98
C THR A 336 -5.51 14.69 -7.35
N ILE A 337 -5.43 14.45 -6.05
CA ILE A 337 -6.45 13.70 -5.28
C ILE A 337 -7.30 14.69 -4.50
N GLU A 338 -8.62 14.59 -4.61
CA GLU A 338 -9.55 15.46 -3.90
C GLU A 338 -9.50 15.24 -2.39
N ALA A 339 -9.20 16.32 -1.66
CA ALA A 339 -9.09 16.28 -0.20
C ALA A 339 -10.44 15.95 0.47
N GLY A 340 -10.40 15.09 1.48
CA GLY A 340 -11.58 14.64 2.24
C GLY A 340 -12.53 13.74 1.46
N SER A 341 -12.10 13.24 0.29
CA SER A 341 -12.92 12.33 -0.50
C SER A 341 -12.92 10.89 0.04
N GLU A 342 -13.96 10.14 -0.31
CA GLU A 342 -14.10 8.72 0.05
C GLU A 342 -14.32 7.86 -1.18
N CYS A 343 -13.71 6.67 -1.18
CA CYS A 343 -13.90 5.66 -2.21
C CYS A 343 -14.38 4.34 -1.57
N ALA A 344 -15.51 3.83 -2.06
CA ALA A 344 -16.09 2.56 -1.62
C ALA A 344 -15.80 1.39 -2.58
N GLU A 345 -15.05 1.62 -3.66
CA GLU A 345 -14.67 0.55 -4.58
C GLU A 345 -13.73 -0.45 -3.89
N PRO A 346 -13.97 -1.77 -3.98
CA PRO A 346 -13.08 -2.77 -3.41
C PRO A 346 -11.69 -2.74 -4.04
N THR A 347 -10.67 -2.45 -3.22
CA THR A 347 -9.25 -2.43 -3.61
C THR A 347 -8.48 -3.51 -2.85
N ILE A 348 -7.36 -3.98 -3.41
CA ILE A 348 -6.54 -5.03 -2.80
C ILE A 348 -5.05 -4.72 -2.97
N SER A 349 -4.20 -5.25 -2.09
CA SER A 349 -2.79 -4.87 -2.02
C SER A 349 -2.00 -5.02 -3.32
N MET A 350 -2.38 -5.92 -4.23
CA MET A 350 -1.74 -6.06 -5.54
C MET A 350 -1.91 -4.82 -6.43
N ASP A 351 -2.91 -4.00 -6.17
CA ASP A 351 -3.20 -2.79 -6.93
C ASP A 351 -2.13 -1.71 -6.79
N PHE A 352 -1.37 -1.75 -5.69
CA PHE A 352 -0.32 -0.76 -5.47
C PHE A 352 0.80 -0.86 -6.51
N PHE A 353 1.17 -2.06 -6.94
CA PHE A 353 2.24 -2.22 -7.94
C PHE A 353 1.94 -1.46 -9.24
N PRO A 354 0.85 -1.74 -9.98
CA PRO A 354 0.52 -0.98 -11.19
C PRO A 354 0.23 0.50 -10.91
N THR A 355 -0.30 0.85 -9.73
CA THR A 355 -0.53 2.25 -9.34
C THR A 355 0.79 3.03 -9.23
N LEU A 356 1.81 2.45 -8.59
CA LEU A 356 3.11 3.08 -8.44
C LEU A 356 3.88 3.17 -9.77
N LEU A 357 3.76 2.17 -10.65
CA LEU A 357 4.30 2.25 -12.01
C LEU A 357 3.67 3.40 -12.79
N GLU A 358 2.34 3.50 -12.78
CA GLU A 358 1.61 4.58 -13.46
C GLU A 358 1.99 5.95 -12.88
N THR A 359 2.11 6.08 -11.54
CA THR A 359 2.61 7.29 -10.87
C THR A 359 3.97 7.72 -11.41
N ALA A 360 4.85 6.76 -11.64
CA ALA A 360 6.21 7.00 -12.17
C ALA A 360 6.26 7.16 -13.70
N ALA A 361 5.13 7.07 -14.39
CA ALA A 361 5.02 6.99 -15.85
C ALA A 361 5.87 5.84 -16.45
N LEU A 362 5.88 4.69 -15.75
CA LEU A 362 6.54 3.45 -16.17
C LEU A 362 5.49 2.42 -16.62
N LEU A 363 5.87 1.54 -17.50
CA LEU A 363 5.02 0.44 -17.96
C LEU A 363 5.42 -0.86 -17.27
N PRO A 364 4.45 -1.73 -16.93
CA PRO A 364 4.77 -3.07 -16.46
C PRO A 364 5.39 -3.91 -17.59
N ASP A 365 6.17 -4.91 -17.21
CA ASP A 365 6.64 -5.93 -18.14
C ASP A 365 5.44 -6.75 -18.65
N PRO A 366 5.17 -6.77 -19.97
CA PRO A 366 4.02 -7.50 -20.53
C PRO A 366 4.13 -9.03 -20.38
N GLU A 367 5.32 -9.58 -20.12
CA GLU A 367 5.52 -11.01 -19.90
C GLU A 367 5.21 -11.43 -18.46
N VAL A 368 5.10 -10.47 -17.52
CA VAL A 368 4.81 -10.72 -16.10
C VAL A 368 3.32 -10.52 -15.83
N PRO A 369 2.58 -11.56 -15.43
CA PRO A 369 1.16 -11.42 -15.11
C PRO A 369 0.99 -10.56 -13.86
N LEU A 370 0.16 -9.53 -13.94
CA LEU A 370 -0.29 -8.73 -12.80
C LEU A 370 -1.70 -9.17 -12.41
N ASP A 371 -1.91 -9.37 -11.10
CA ASP A 371 -3.22 -9.69 -10.52
C ASP A 371 -3.91 -8.44 -9.93
N GLY A 372 -3.22 -7.28 -9.91
CA GLY A 372 -3.74 -5.98 -9.49
C GLY A 372 -4.08 -5.06 -10.66
N GLU A 373 -4.90 -4.05 -10.39
CA GLU A 373 -5.21 -2.95 -11.31
C GLU A 373 -4.78 -1.61 -10.71
N SER A 374 -4.37 -0.68 -11.55
CA SER A 374 -4.02 0.67 -11.08
C SER A 374 -5.22 1.37 -10.44
N LEU A 375 -4.98 2.00 -9.30
CA LEU A 375 -5.99 2.79 -8.58
C LEU A 375 -6.16 4.20 -9.15
N TRP A 376 -5.37 4.62 -10.14
CA TRP A 376 -5.44 5.97 -10.69
C TRP A 376 -6.83 6.37 -11.18
N PRO A 377 -7.63 5.52 -11.84
CA PRO A 377 -9.01 5.88 -12.20
C PRO A 377 -9.89 6.25 -10.99
N LEU A 378 -9.62 5.67 -9.81
CA LEU A 378 -10.32 5.99 -8.57
C LEU A 378 -9.74 7.25 -7.92
N LEU A 379 -8.42 7.37 -7.87
CA LEU A 379 -7.70 8.49 -7.24
C LEU A 379 -7.96 9.82 -7.95
N SER A 380 -8.06 9.80 -9.29
CA SER A 380 -8.44 10.97 -10.10
C SER A 380 -9.96 11.20 -10.16
N GLN A 381 -10.77 10.25 -9.68
CA GLN A 381 -12.22 10.23 -9.81
C GLN A 381 -12.73 10.28 -11.27
N GLU A 382 -11.91 9.84 -12.22
CA GLU A 382 -12.20 9.88 -13.66
C GLU A 382 -12.63 8.52 -14.24
N GLY A 383 -12.71 7.47 -13.40
CA GLY A 383 -13.02 6.12 -13.90
C GLY A 383 -13.38 5.11 -12.82
N LYS A 384 -13.31 3.84 -13.21
CA LYS A 384 -13.57 2.66 -12.37
C LYS A 384 -12.55 1.58 -12.67
N LEU A 385 -12.39 0.63 -11.74
CA LEU A 385 -11.65 -0.60 -12.00
C LEU A 385 -12.42 -1.47 -13.01
N LYS A 386 -11.69 -2.25 -13.78
CA LYS A 386 -12.29 -3.15 -14.80
C LYS A 386 -12.76 -4.46 -14.19
N ARG A 387 -12.06 -4.92 -13.13
CA ARG A 387 -12.44 -6.13 -12.43
C ARG A 387 -13.75 -5.94 -11.67
N ASP A 388 -14.49 -7.02 -11.51
CA ASP A 388 -15.74 -7.08 -10.74
C ASP A 388 -15.61 -7.95 -9.47
N ALA A 389 -14.41 -8.50 -9.20
CA ALA A 389 -14.14 -9.32 -8.03
C ALA A 389 -12.68 -9.24 -7.56
N ILE A 390 -12.47 -9.50 -6.27
CA ILE A 390 -11.17 -9.73 -5.63
C ILE A 390 -11.16 -11.08 -4.96
N TYR A 391 -9.97 -11.71 -4.86
CA TYR A 391 -9.82 -13.11 -4.45
C TYR A 391 -8.76 -13.25 -3.37
N PHE A 392 -8.96 -14.25 -2.49
CA PHE A 392 -8.08 -14.57 -1.38
C PHE A 392 -7.85 -16.07 -1.29
N HIS A 393 -6.65 -16.47 -0.91
CA HIS A 393 -6.28 -17.87 -0.73
C HIS A 393 -5.39 -18.04 0.48
N TYR A 394 -5.89 -18.77 1.48
CA TYR A 394 -5.17 -19.03 2.74
C TYR A 394 -5.23 -20.51 3.09
N PRO A 395 -4.37 -21.36 2.47
CA PRO A 395 -4.41 -22.83 2.58
C PRO A 395 -3.47 -23.35 3.69
N ASN A 396 -3.07 -22.51 4.64
CA ASN A 396 -2.11 -22.82 5.70
C ASN A 396 -2.73 -22.58 7.08
N TYR A 397 -2.25 -23.30 8.09
CA TYR A 397 -2.65 -23.08 9.46
C TYR A 397 -1.92 -21.88 10.08
N ALA A 398 -2.64 -21.10 10.90
CA ALA A 398 -2.09 -20.04 11.73
C ALA A 398 -1.75 -20.53 13.14
N TRP A 399 -1.18 -19.66 13.96
CA TRP A 399 -0.80 -19.92 15.36
C TRP A 399 -1.98 -20.14 16.31
N HIS A 400 -3.21 -19.86 15.91
CA HIS A 400 -4.43 -20.03 16.70
C HIS A 400 -5.31 -21.13 16.14
N GLN A 401 -6.05 -21.81 17.04
CA GLN A 401 -6.82 -23.00 16.67
C GLN A 401 -8.13 -22.70 15.92
N SER A 402 -8.62 -21.45 15.93
CA SER A 402 -9.84 -21.06 15.19
C SER A 402 -9.61 -20.81 13.71
N ASN A 403 -8.38 -20.81 13.24
CA ASN A 403 -8.04 -20.69 11.83
C ASN A 403 -8.53 -21.92 11.04
N ARG A 404 -9.19 -21.66 9.93
CA ARG A 404 -9.64 -22.69 8.98
C ARG A 404 -9.09 -22.37 7.59
N LEU A 405 -8.55 -23.40 6.94
CA LEU A 405 -8.02 -23.30 5.58
C LEU A 405 -9.14 -22.97 4.59
N GLY A 406 -8.89 -22.08 3.65
CA GLY A 406 -9.92 -21.71 2.69
C GLY A 406 -9.46 -20.75 1.60
N SER A 407 -10.39 -20.45 0.73
CA SER A 407 -10.31 -19.34 -0.22
C SER A 407 -11.55 -18.48 -0.12
N ALA A 408 -11.47 -17.23 -0.54
CA ALA A 408 -12.60 -16.34 -0.60
C ALA A 408 -12.62 -15.53 -1.90
N ILE A 409 -13.83 -15.14 -2.31
CA ILE A 409 -14.09 -14.18 -3.39
C ILE A 409 -15.03 -13.10 -2.86
N ARG A 410 -14.74 -11.83 -3.14
CA ARG A 410 -15.68 -10.73 -3.01
C ARG A 410 -16.05 -10.23 -4.41
N ALA A 411 -17.34 -10.26 -4.74
CA ALA A 411 -17.88 -9.75 -6.00
C ALA A 411 -19.09 -8.86 -5.71
N GLY A 412 -18.96 -7.57 -6.00
CA GLY A 412 -19.93 -6.56 -5.58
C GLY A 412 -20.11 -6.56 -4.06
N ASP A 413 -21.36 -6.67 -3.58
CA ASP A 413 -21.68 -6.69 -2.16
C ASP A 413 -21.53 -8.07 -1.52
N TYR A 414 -21.35 -9.12 -2.33
CA TYR A 414 -21.30 -10.49 -1.81
C TYR A 414 -19.87 -10.97 -1.61
N LYS A 415 -19.68 -11.70 -0.51
CA LYS A 415 -18.44 -12.42 -0.20
C LYS A 415 -18.76 -13.89 0.05
N LEU A 416 -18.05 -14.77 -0.67
CA LEU A 416 -18.09 -16.20 -0.45
C LEU A 416 -16.77 -16.69 0.11
N ILE A 417 -16.83 -17.53 1.16
CA ILE A 417 -15.68 -18.25 1.71
C ILE A 417 -15.91 -19.74 1.50
N GLU A 418 -14.99 -20.42 0.84
CA GLU A 418 -14.94 -21.88 0.71
C GLU A 418 -13.93 -22.44 1.70
N ARG A 419 -14.38 -23.33 2.59
CA ARG A 419 -13.54 -24.05 3.56
C ARG A 419 -13.05 -25.35 2.95
N PHE A 420 -11.79 -25.68 3.21
CA PHE A 420 -11.19 -26.89 2.61
C PHE A 420 -11.35 -28.13 3.48
N ASP A 421 -11.48 -27.97 4.80
CA ASP A 421 -11.58 -29.06 5.78
C ASP A 421 -12.91 -29.84 5.68
N ASP A 422 -14.04 -29.16 5.56
CA ASP A 422 -15.37 -29.75 5.47
C ASP A 422 -16.11 -29.43 4.15
N ARG A 423 -15.45 -28.68 3.24
CA ARG A 423 -16.01 -28.21 1.96
C ARG A 423 -17.24 -27.33 2.11
N SER A 424 -17.45 -26.73 3.28
CA SER A 424 -18.58 -25.83 3.51
C SER A 424 -18.40 -24.51 2.76
N LEU A 425 -19.54 -23.88 2.41
CA LEU A 425 -19.62 -22.57 1.82
C LEU A 425 -20.25 -21.60 2.81
N GLU A 426 -19.66 -20.42 2.91
CA GLU A 426 -20.20 -19.31 3.68
C GLU A 426 -20.40 -18.13 2.71
N LEU A 427 -21.63 -17.64 2.57
CA LEU A 427 -21.97 -16.51 1.69
C LEU A 427 -22.57 -15.38 2.53
N TYR A 428 -22.03 -14.16 2.38
CA TYR A 428 -22.46 -12.98 3.12
C TYR A 428 -22.77 -11.84 2.17
N ASN A 429 -23.78 -11.02 2.50
CA ASN A 429 -24.03 -9.73 1.87
C ASN A 429 -23.41 -8.64 2.76
N LEU A 430 -22.23 -8.11 2.41
CA LEU A 430 -21.47 -7.17 3.23
C LEU A 430 -22.13 -5.79 3.33
N SER A 431 -23.06 -5.43 2.41
CA SER A 431 -23.79 -4.17 2.51
C SER A 431 -24.86 -4.18 3.61
N GLU A 432 -25.35 -5.38 3.98
CA GLU A 432 -26.39 -5.59 5.00
C GLU A 432 -25.83 -6.25 6.27
N ASP A 433 -24.78 -7.04 6.14
CA ASP A 433 -24.17 -7.85 7.21
C ASP A 433 -22.63 -7.78 7.15
N LEU A 434 -22.10 -6.60 7.48
CA LEU A 434 -20.65 -6.37 7.53
C LEU A 434 -19.95 -7.25 8.58
N SER A 435 -20.71 -7.74 9.57
CA SER A 435 -20.23 -8.61 10.64
C SER A 435 -20.24 -10.11 10.27
N GLU A 436 -20.64 -10.47 9.06
CA GLU A 436 -20.62 -11.85 8.53
C GLU A 436 -21.30 -12.87 9.47
N ARG A 437 -22.48 -12.51 10.00
CA ARG A 437 -23.23 -13.34 10.97
C ARG A 437 -24.26 -14.25 10.33
N HIS A 438 -24.78 -13.90 9.15
CA HIS A 438 -25.88 -14.56 8.50
C HIS A 438 -25.41 -15.24 7.21
N ASN A 439 -25.09 -16.53 7.30
CA ASN A 439 -24.67 -17.31 6.14
C ASN A 439 -25.85 -17.56 5.19
N LEU A 440 -25.79 -17.00 3.99
CA LEU A 440 -26.79 -17.07 2.94
C LEU A 440 -26.56 -18.22 1.94
N ALA A 441 -25.52 -19.04 2.08
CA ALA A 441 -25.16 -20.06 1.09
C ALA A 441 -26.29 -21.07 0.80
N ASN A 442 -27.08 -21.41 1.83
CA ASN A 442 -28.22 -22.34 1.68
C ASN A 442 -29.49 -21.65 1.13
N SER A 443 -29.62 -20.33 1.26
CA SER A 443 -30.79 -19.59 0.77
C SER A 443 -30.55 -19.00 -0.62
N LEU A 444 -29.30 -18.70 -0.99
CA LEU A 444 -28.88 -18.18 -2.29
C LEU A 444 -27.95 -19.16 -3.00
N THR A 445 -28.43 -20.41 -3.19
CA THR A 445 -27.60 -21.52 -3.71
C THR A 445 -27.02 -21.27 -5.10
N GLU A 446 -27.77 -20.61 -5.99
CA GLU A 446 -27.29 -20.27 -7.33
C GLU A 446 -26.14 -19.26 -7.28
N LYS A 447 -26.28 -18.21 -6.47
CA LYS A 447 -25.22 -17.21 -6.24
C LYS A 447 -23.98 -17.84 -5.60
N ALA A 448 -24.15 -18.70 -4.60
CA ALA A 448 -23.04 -19.41 -3.96
C ALA A 448 -22.31 -20.31 -4.96
N SER A 449 -23.03 -21.04 -5.82
CA SER A 449 -22.45 -21.89 -6.86
C SER A 449 -21.71 -21.09 -7.94
N GLU A 450 -22.27 -19.96 -8.40
CA GLU A 450 -21.62 -19.05 -9.35
C GLU A 450 -20.28 -18.54 -8.79
N MET A 451 -20.29 -18.01 -7.58
CA MET A 451 -19.09 -17.45 -6.94
C MET A 451 -18.04 -18.54 -6.65
N GLN A 452 -18.46 -19.74 -6.25
CA GLN A 452 -17.56 -20.88 -6.07
C GLN A 452 -16.88 -21.29 -7.39
N GLN A 453 -17.61 -21.31 -8.50
CA GLN A 453 -17.04 -21.62 -9.82
C GLN A 453 -16.00 -20.56 -10.24
N ARG A 454 -16.30 -19.28 -10.03
CA ARG A 454 -15.34 -18.19 -10.29
C ARG A 454 -14.08 -18.32 -9.42
N LEU A 455 -14.25 -18.63 -8.13
CA LEU A 455 -13.15 -18.85 -7.20
C LEU A 455 -12.28 -20.06 -7.62
N ALA A 456 -12.90 -21.15 -8.08
CA ALA A 456 -12.19 -22.32 -8.57
C ALA A 456 -11.41 -22.03 -9.88
N ALA A 457 -12.00 -21.26 -10.79
CA ALA A 457 -11.34 -20.82 -12.02
C ALA A 457 -10.10 -19.96 -11.72
N TRP A 458 -10.22 -18.99 -10.80
CA TRP A 458 -9.10 -18.14 -10.38
C TRP A 458 -7.97 -18.95 -9.72
N ARG A 459 -8.30 -19.94 -8.85
CA ARG A 459 -7.28 -20.85 -8.29
C ARG A 459 -6.54 -21.64 -9.36
N ALA A 460 -7.25 -22.10 -10.39
CA ALA A 460 -6.63 -22.81 -11.51
C ALA A 460 -5.71 -21.87 -12.33
N GLU A 461 -6.15 -20.65 -12.62
CA GLU A 461 -5.39 -19.64 -13.34
C GLU A 461 -4.10 -19.25 -12.60
N THR A 462 -4.17 -19.06 -11.27
CA THR A 462 -3.03 -18.71 -10.43
C THR A 462 -2.16 -19.91 -10.06
N ASN A 463 -2.52 -21.14 -10.49
CA ASN A 463 -1.85 -22.37 -10.09
C ASN A 463 -1.70 -22.48 -8.55
N ALA A 464 -2.77 -22.14 -7.82
CA ALA A 464 -2.81 -22.09 -6.38
C ALA A 464 -2.48 -23.45 -5.75
N ALA A 465 -1.54 -23.48 -4.81
CA ALA A 465 -1.21 -24.69 -4.06
C ALA A 465 -2.35 -25.03 -3.09
N MET A 466 -2.85 -26.27 -3.12
CA MET A 466 -3.96 -26.72 -2.29
C MET A 466 -3.46 -27.56 -1.11
N PRO A 467 -4.15 -27.52 0.04
CA PRO A 467 -3.86 -28.43 1.14
C PRO A 467 -4.14 -29.89 0.73
N THR A 468 -3.42 -30.82 1.33
CA THR A 468 -3.54 -32.25 1.05
C THR A 468 -4.08 -33.02 2.24
N VAL A 469 -4.72 -34.16 1.99
CA VAL A 469 -5.21 -35.03 3.07
C VAL A 469 -3.99 -35.60 3.83
N ARG A 470 -4.04 -35.55 5.16
CA ARG A 470 -3.02 -36.16 6.01
C ARG A 470 -3.21 -37.68 6.06
N ASN A 471 -2.14 -38.40 5.87
CA ASN A 471 -2.07 -39.86 6.02
C ASN A 471 -1.91 -40.28 7.47
#